data_5d0b590bbe9847cbcc1eede53a0e9588
#
_entry.id   5d0b590bbe9847cbcc1eede53a0e9588
#
_cell.length_a   1.000
_cell.length_b   1.000
_cell.length_c   1.000
_cell.angle_alpha   90.00
_cell.angle_beta   90.00
_cell.angle_gamma   90.00
#
_symmetry.space_group_name_H-M   'P 1'
#
loop_
_entity.id
_entity.type
_entity.pdbx_description
1 polymer ?
#
loop_
_entity_poly.entity_id
_entity_poly.type
_entity_poly.pdbx_seq_one_letter_code
_entity_poly.pdbx_strand_id
1 'polypeptide(L)'
;MVDWRILKKVDAHIHILPDAVHEANPDSDDVWAYADLHKYYQMMDVLNIDRAVIMPLNDPWLMSVEYTISAVHKNLYEMKQRYPGKFYAFADIDTRNSPAVSVEAICQAIDEYSLDGIKLHPNNTGIALDAEYNHAIFLFAQEHNVPVVIHSYPNSTDDPGAAMRIVTMLERYPKLTVIISHMGAYQWEELLPTRAYMDISAILPDYVRTYGINKTNELMRKLGADRLIFASDYPDNRFLQPEEIYGSYFDILNQMDFTQTEAEMIAYGNIKKILSI
;
A
#
# COMPACT_ATOMS: atom_id res chain seq x y z
N MET A 1 21.34 -7.99 -16.93
CA MET A 1 20.49 -8.45 -15.82
C MET A 1 20.41 -7.28 -14.85
N VAL A 2 19.23 -6.89 -14.44
CA VAL A 2 19.02 -5.79 -13.50
C VAL A 2 19.44 -6.25 -12.10
N ASP A 3 20.14 -5.39 -11.34
CA ASP A 3 20.41 -5.64 -9.92
C ASP A 3 19.51 -4.76 -9.06
N TRP A 4 18.48 -5.37 -8.48
CA TRP A 4 17.50 -4.70 -7.64
C TRP A 4 18.07 -4.19 -6.31
N ARG A 5 19.24 -4.67 -5.87
CA ARG A 5 19.89 -4.17 -4.66
C ARG A 5 20.43 -2.76 -4.85
N ILE A 6 20.93 -2.46 -6.05
CA ILE A 6 21.49 -1.13 -6.37
C ILE A 6 20.53 -0.20 -7.09
N LEU A 7 19.43 -0.75 -7.62
CA LEU A 7 18.40 0.05 -8.28
C LEU A 7 17.72 0.98 -7.25
N LYS A 8 17.62 2.27 -7.58
CA LYS A 8 16.89 3.25 -6.77
C LYS A 8 15.40 2.90 -6.75
N LYS A 9 14.76 2.94 -5.58
CA LYS A 9 13.37 2.51 -5.38
C LYS A 9 12.56 3.49 -4.57
N VAL A 10 11.25 3.45 -4.76
CA VAL A 10 10.26 3.97 -3.81
C VAL A 10 9.50 2.76 -3.27
N ASP A 11 9.51 2.57 -1.97
CA ASP A 11 8.67 1.55 -1.34
C ASP A 11 7.26 2.11 -1.16
N ALA A 12 6.34 1.64 -1.97
CA ALA A 12 5.01 2.22 -2.07
C ALA A 12 4.01 1.70 -1.02
N HIS A 13 4.45 0.81 -0.10
CA HIS A 13 3.56 0.25 0.92
C HIS A 13 4.35 -0.19 2.15
N ILE A 14 4.37 0.67 3.15
CA ILE A 14 4.92 0.37 4.47
C ILE A 14 3.93 0.75 5.55
N HIS A 15 4.04 0.12 6.71
CA HIS A 15 3.31 0.45 7.92
C HIS A 15 4.25 0.93 9.01
N ILE A 16 3.97 2.09 9.57
CA ILE A 16 4.70 2.64 10.71
C ILE A 16 3.69 2.92 11.82
N LEU A 17 3.99 2.43 13.00
CA LEU A 17 3.17 2.70 14.18
C LEU A 17 3.48 4.07 14.79
N PRO A 18 2.47 4.73 15.38
CA PRO A 18 2.69 5.91 16.21
C PRO A 18 3.65 5.63 17.36
N ASP A 19 4.48 6.60 17.73
CA ASP A 19 5.41 6.48 18.85
C ASP A 19 4.70 6.04 20.14
N ALA A 20 3.52 6.59 20.40
CA ALA A 20 2.73 6.23 21.58
C ALA A 20 2.29 4.76 21.61
N VAL A 21 2.13 4.12 20.45
CA VAL A 21 1.82 2.68 20.36
C VAL A 21 3.06 1.86 20.69
N HIS A 22 4.24 2.26 20.22
CA HIS A 22 5.49 1.63 20.60
C HIS A 22 5.78 1.76 22.09
N GLU A 23 5.59 2.95 22.66
CA GLU A 23 5.78 3.22 24.08
C GLU A 23 4.83 2.39 24.97
N ALA A 24 3.61 2.14 24.48
CA ALA A 24 2.64 1.31 25.19
C ALA A 24 2.93 -0.20 25.11
N ASN A 25 3.76 -0.63 24.14
CA ASN A 25 4.09 -2.05 23.90
C ASN A 25 5.61 -2.27 23.77
N PRO A 26 6.43 -1.88 24.76
CA PRO A 26 7.89 -1.87 24.63
C PRO A 26 8.51 -3.28 24.51
N ASP A 27 7.83 -4.30 24.99
CA ASP A 27 8.29 -5.69 25.03
C ASP A 27 7.60 -6.56 23.97
N SER A 28 7.09 -5.97 22.88
CA SER A 28 6.46 -6.73 21.82
C SER A 28 7.49 -7.59 21.09
N ASP A 29 7.34 -8.91 21.21
CA ASP A 29 8.06 -9.88 20.37
C ASP A 29 7.47 -9.99 18.95
N ASP A 30 6.45 -9.18 18.67
CA ASP A 30 5.78 -9.14 17.38
C ASP A 30 6.58 -8.31 16.36
N VAL A 31 6.35 -8.61 15.09
CA VAL A 31 6.90 -7.87 13.94
C VAL A 31 6.66 -6.36 14.02
N TRP A 32 5.59 -5.93 14.66
CA TRP A 32 5.25 -4.51 14.89
C TRP A 32 6.29 -3.75 15.72
N ALA A 33 7.17 -4.43 16.46
CA ALA A 33 8.31 -3.80 17.12
C ALA A 33 9.30 -3.14 16.13
N TYR A 34 9.24 -3.56 14.85
CA TYR A 34 10.04 -2.97 13.78
C TYR A 34 9.34 -1.82 13.05
N ALA A 35 8.04 -1.60 13.26
CA ALA A 35 7.26 -0.54 12.61
C ALA A 35 7.59 0.87 13.16
N ASP A 36 8.87 1.18 13.32
CA ASP A 36 9.44 2.42 13.83
C ASP A 36 9.98 3.28 12.70
N LEU A 37 9.59 4.55 12.66
CA LEU A 37 9.95 5.47 11.57
C LEU A 37 11.46 5.71 11.47
N HIS A 38 12.14 5.85 12.61
CA HIS A 38 13.57 6.14 12.62
C HIS A 38 14.40 4.93 12.19
N LYS A 39 14.03 3.73 12.66
CA LYS A 39 14.64 2.48 12.22
C LYS A 39 14.46 2.29 10.71
N TYR A 40 13.25 2.51 10.21
CA TYR A 40 12.98 2.43 8.78
C TYR A 40 13.84 3.43 7.98
N TYR A 41 13.87 4.69 8.42
CA TYR A 41 14.67 5.73 7.77
C TYR A 41 16.17 5.36 7.69
N GLN A 42 16.73 4.76 8.75
CA GLN A 42 18.10 4.29 8.75
C GLN A 42 18.39 3.17 7.74
N MET A 43 17.39 2.33 7.45
CA MET A 43 17.55 1.26 6.45
C MET A 43 17.50 1.77 5.01
N MET A 44 16.82 2.88 4.76
CA MET A 44 16.53 3.35 3.40
C MET A 44 17.78 3.49 2.53
N ASP A 45 18.86 4.07 3.07
CA ASP A 45 20.09 4.29 2.32
C ASP A 45 20.78 2.96 1.96
N VAL A 46 20.83 2.01 2.90
CA VAL A 46 21.43 0.67 2.68
C VAL A 46 20.65 -0.11 1.61
N LEU A 47 19.33 0.06 1.57
CA LEU A 47 18.44 -0.64 0.66
C LEU A 47 18.23 0.09 -0.68
N ASN A 48 18.87 1.25 -0.89
CA ASN A 48 18.60 2.14 -2.04
C ASN A 48 17.11 2.51 -2.18
N ILE A 49 16.43 2.73 -1.05
CA ILE A 49 15.08 3.27 -1.00
C ILE A 49 15.17 4.79 -0.87
N ASP A 50 14.75 5.50 -1.91
CA ASP A 50 14.78 6.97 -1.94
C ASP A 50 13.66 7.57 -1.11
N ARG A 51 12.47 6.98 -1.20
CA ARG A 51 11.23 7.43 -0.55
C ARG A 51 10.36 6.23 -0.19
N ALA A 52 9.45 6.43 0.74
CA ALA A 52 8.45 5.42 1.08
C ALA A 52 7.06 6.02 1.28
N VAL A 53 6.03 5.19 1.12
CA VAL A 53 4.63 5.58 1.32
C VAL A 53 4.08 4.84 2.54
N ILE A 54 3.77 5.61 3.58
CA ILE A 54 3.20 5.08 4.82
C ILE A 54 1.71 4.86 4.61
N MET A 55 1.28 3.61 4.77
CA MET A 55 -0.12 3.24 4.81
C MET A 55 -0.60 3.21 6.26
N PRO A 56 -1.75 3.78 6.58
CA PRO A 56 -2.34 3.63 7.90
C PRO A 56 -2.70 2.17 8.17
N LEU A 57 -2.69 1.79 9.41
CA LEU A 57 -3.24 0.51 9.85
C LEU A 57 -4.73 0.70 10.10
N ASN A 58 -5.58 0.13 9.25
CA ASN A 58 -7.04 0.14 9.43
C ASN A 58 -7.48 -0.88 10.50
N ASP A 59 -6.75 -0.99 11.59
CA ASP A 59 -7.05 -1.92 12.65
C ASP A 59 -8.02 -1.30 13.66
N PRO A 60 -9.15 -1.95 13.99
CA PRO A 60 -10.16 -1.36 14.89
C PRO A 60 -9.64 -0.94 16.27
N TRP A 61 -8.58 -1.58 16.79
CA TRP A 61 -8.00 -1.20 18.07
C TRP A 61 -7.15 0.09 17.99
N LEU A 62 -6.54 0.39 16.83
CA LEU A 62 -5.87 1.67 16.58
C LEU A 62 -6.88 2.81 16.45
N MET A 63 -8.12 2.50 16.07
CA MET A 63 -9.25 3.42 15.96
C MET A 63 -10.04 3.48 17.28
N SER A 64 -9.40 3.27 18.43
CA SER A 64 -9.98 3.46 19.75
C SER A 64 -10.29 4.93 20.04
N VAL A 65 -10.93 5.24 21.17
CA VAL A 65 -11.25 6.63 21.57
C VAL A 65 -10.00 7.50 21.68
N GLU A 66 -8.85 6.91 21.98
CA GLU A 66 -7.55 7.59 22.05
C GLU A 66 -6.93 7.81 20.68
N TYR A 67 -7.30 6.99 19.68
CA TYR A 67 -6.90 7.06 18.28
C TYR A 67 -8.10 7.36 17.40
N THR A 68 -8.58 8.59 17.44
CA THR A 68 -9.57 9.07 16.47
C THR A 68 -8.93 9.18 15.08
N ILE A 69 -9.75 9.15 14.04
CA ILE A 69 -9.27 9.32 12.66
C ILE A 69 -8.43 10.60 12.51
N SER A 70 -8.80 11.68 13.18
CA SER A 70 -8.03 12.93 13.18
C SER A 70 -6.65 12.76 13.84
N ALA A 71 -6.53 11.99 14.91
CA ALA A 71 -5.25 11.67 15.54
C ALA A 71 -4.37 10.82 14.60
N VAL A 72 -4.94 9.85 13.90
CA VAL A 72 -4.24 9.05 12.89
C VAL A 72 -3.67 9.95 11.78
N HIS A 73 -4.49 10.83 11.20
CA HIS A 73 -4.05 11.74 10.14
C HIS A 73 -2.97 12.71 10.61
N LYS A 74 -3.14 13.29 11.80
CA LYS A 74 -2.14 14.18 12.40
C LYS A 74 -0.81 13.45 12.62
N ASN A 75 -0.83 12.22 13.12
CA ASN A 75 0.36 11.42 13.33
C ASN A 75 1.09 11.12 12.00
N LEU A 76 0.37 10.76 10.95
CA LEU A 76 0.93 10.56 9.61
C LEU A 76 1.59 11.84 9.06
N TYR A 77 0.96 13.00 9.28
CA TYR A 77 1.55 14.29 8.95
C TYR A 77 2.86 14.53 9.72
N GLU A 78 2.87 14.31 11.04
CA GLU A 78 4.06 14.48 11.88
C GLU A 78 5.20 13.55 11.44
N MET A 79 4.90 12.31 11.04
CA MET A 79 5.89 11.39 10.46
C MET A 79 6.52 11.94 9.17
N LYS A 80 5.70 12.50 8.28
CA LYS A 80 6.21 13.16 7.05
C LYS A 80 7.13 14.34 7.37
N GLN A 81 6.81 15.13 8.40
CA GLN A 81 7.60 16.32 8.78
C GLN A 81 8.93 15.96 9.43
N ARG A 82 9.09 14.79 10.07
CA ARG A 82 10.37 14.36 10.67
C ARG A 82 11.49 14.20 9.64
N TYR A 83 11.14 13.75 8.43
CA TYR A 83 12.11 13.52 7.34
C TYR A 83 11.57 14.10 6.04
N PRO A 84 11.64 15.42 5.84
CA PRO A 84 11.04 16.11 4.71
C PRO A 84 11.45 15.53 3.36
N GLY A 85 10.46 15.21 2.52
CA GLY A 85 10.67 14.65 1.18
C GLY A 85 11.03 13.16 1.14
N LYS A 86 11.11 12.48 2.29
CA LYS A 86 11.38 11.03 2.35
C LYS A 86 10.13 10.19 2.44
N PHE A 87 9.07 10.69 3.08
CA PHE A 87 7.84 9.95 3.29
C PHE A 87 6.64 10.66 2.68
N TYR A 88 5.78 9.86 2.11
CA TYR A 88 4.40 10.15 1.72
C TYR A 88 3.50 9.36 2.66
N ALA A 89 2.24 9.76 2.81
CA ALA A 89 1.32 9.03 3.67
C ALA A 89 -0.11 9.13 3.15
N PHE A 90 -0.86 8.05 3.31
CA PHE A 90 -2.24 7.96 2.86
C PHE A 90 -3.20 8.10 4.03
N ALA A 91 -4.31 8.82 3.80
CA ALA A 91 -5.36 8.99 4.77
C ALA A 91 -6.11 7.68 5.02
N ASP A 92 -6.61 7.52 6.21
CA ASP A 92 -7.45 6.42 6.63
C ASP A 92 -8.93 6.81 6.66
N ILE A 93 -9.81 5.84 6.83
CA ILE A 93 -11.24 6.04 7.09
C ILE A 93 -11.64 5.36 8.40
N ASP A 94 -12.58 5.96 9.12
CA ASP A 94 -13.23 5.35 10.27
C ASP A 94 -14.68 5.00 9.91
N THR A 95 -14.94 3.72 9.72
CA THR A 95 -16.27 3.21 9.31
C THR A 95 -17.33 3.27 10.40
N ARG A 96 -16.96 3.66 11.63
CA ARG A 96 -17.92 4.02 12.69
C ARG A 96 -18.61 5.35 12.38
N ASN A 97 -18.00 6.19 11.54
CA ASN A 97 -18.56 7.45 11.06
C ASN A 97 -19.48 7.23 9.85
N SER A 98 -20.35 8.20 9.58
CA SER A 98 -21.08 8.24 8.31
C SER A 98 -20.16 8.51 7.12
N PRO A 99 -20.56 8.16 5.88
CA PRO A 99 -19.76 8.49 4.68
C PRO A 99 -19.42 9.99 4.56
N ALA A 100 -20.36 10.87 4.92
CA ALA A 100 -20.13 12.31 4.88
C ALA A 100 -19.04 12.78 5.85
N VAL A 101 -19.04 12.26 7.08
CA VAL A 101 -17.99 12.54 8.08
C VAL A 101 -16.64 11.97 7.64
N SER A 102 -16.63 10.79 7.01
CA SER A 102 -15.40 10.20 6.47
C SER A 102 -14.81 11.06 5.35
N VAL A 103 -15.64 11.59 4.44
CA VAL A 103 -15.18 12.51 3.39
C VAL A 103 -14.64 13.81 4.00
N GLU A 104 -15.30 14.38 5.01
CA GLU A 104 -14.81 15.58 5.70
C GLU A 104 -13.44 15.35 6.34
N ALA A 105 -13.25 14.20 6.99
CA ALA A 105 -11.95 13.81 7.56
C ALA A 105 -10.87 13.62 6.48
N ILE A 106 -11.22 13.07 5.31
CA ILE A 106 -10.31 12.95 4.17
C ILE A 106 -9.97 14.33 3.60
N CYS A 107 -10.96 15.23 3.44
CA CYS A 107 -10.69 16.60 3.01
C CYS A 107 -9.68 17.28 3.93
N GLN A 108 -9.89 17.19 5.25
CA GLN A 108 -8.95 17.72 6.22
C GLN A 108 -7.55 17.07 6.08
N ALA A 109 -7.49 15.77 5.89
CA ALA A 109 -6.22 15.06 5.71
C ALA A 109 -5.43 15.54 4.49
N ILE A 110 -6.10 15.79 3.37
CA ILE A 110 -5.48 16.27 2.13
C ILE A 110 -5.12 17.76 2.24
N ASP A 111 -6.06 18.60 2.68
CA ASP A 111 -5.90 20.05 2.62
C ASP A 111 -5.02 20.60 3.77
N GLU A 112 -5.20 20.10 5.00
CA GLU A 112 -4.47 20.61 6.18
C GLU A 112 -3.19 19.81 6.46
N TYR A 113 -3.26 18.48 6.33
CA TYR A 113 -2.12 17.61 6.63
C TYR A 113 -1.32 17.19 5.40
N SER A 114 -1.74 17.63 4.20
CA SER A 114 -1.05 17.31 2.94
C SER A 114 -0.75 15.81 2.79
N LEU A 115 -1.72 14.96 3.16
CA LEU A 115 -1.63 13.53 2.90
C LEU A 115 -1.85 13.27 1.40
N ASP A 116 -1.26 12.20 0.89
CA ASP A 116 -1.00 12.04 -0.54
C ASP A 116 -2.00 11.10 -1.24
N GLY A 117 -2.94 10.51 -0.50
CA GLY A 117 -3.93 9.57 -1.01
C GLY A 117 -4.83 9.02 0.08
N ILE A 118 -5.61 8.00 -0.25
CA ILE A 118 -6.56 7.33 0.65
C ILE A 118 -6.24 5.83 0.68
N LYS A 119 -6.17 5.22 1.85
CA LYS A 119 -6.09 3.77 2.04
C LYS A 119 -7.44 3.22 2.45
N LEU A 120 -7.89 2.17 1.76
CA LEU A 120 -9.06 1.37 2.15
C LEU A 120 -8.63 -0.05 2.48
N HIS A 121 -9.16 -0.58 3.59
CA HIS A 121 -8.92 -1.96 4.00
C HIS A 121 -10.25 -2.69 4.22
N PRO A 122 -10.89 -3.21 3.16
CA PRO A 122 -12.24 -3.77 3.22
C PRO A 122 -12.41 -4.88 4.26
N ASN A 123 -11.41 -5.73 4.43
CA ASN A 123 -11.47 -6.85 5.38
C ASN A 123 -11.47 -6.37 6.84
N ASN A 124 -10.66 -5.35 7.18
CA ASN A 124 -10.62 -4.80 8.54
C ASN A 124 -11.89 -4.00 8.86
N THR A 125 -12.40 -3.27 7.87
CA THR A 125 -13.63 -2.46 8.05
C THR A 125 -14.92 -3.26 7.93
N GLY A 126 -14.87 -4.43 7.29
CA GLY A 126 -16.05 -5.24 6.98
C GLY A 126 -16.97 -4.63 5.90
N ILE A 127 -16.54 -3.54 5.24
CA ILE A 127 -17.34 -2.86 4.21
C ILE A 127 -16.82 -3.29 2.83
N ALA A 128 -17.69 -3.93 2.07
CA ALA A 128 -17.40 -4.31 0.69
C ALA A 128 -17.08 -3.10 -0.17
N LEU A 129 -16.11 -3.22 -1.09
CA LEU A 129 -15.65 -2.11 -1.93
C LEU A 129 -16.76 -1.48 -2.77
N ASP A 130 -17.68 -2.30 -3.29
CA ASP A 130 -18.83 -1.88 -4.09
C ASP A 130 -20.02 -1.39 -3.25
N ALA A 131 -19.88 -1.35 -1.92
CA ALA A 131 -20.92 -0.85 -1.02
C ALA A 131 -21.17 0.66 -1.21
N GLU A 132 -22.42 1.07 -1.01
CA GLU A 132 -22.84 2.48 -1.11
C GLU A 132 -22.09 3.40 -0.14
N TYR A 133 -21.61 2.86 0.98
CA TYR A 133 -20.77 3.59 1.93
C TYR A 133 -19.56 4.25 1.24
N ASN A 134 -18.91 3.53 0.33
CA ASN A 134 -17.69 3.99 -0.32
C ASN A 134 -17.95 4.99 -1.47
N HIS A 135 -19.22 5.16 -1.89
CA HIS A 135 -19.57 6.00 -3.05
C HIS A 135 -19.04 7.44 -2.91
N ALA A 136 -19.31 8.08 -1.78
CA ALA A 136 -18.90 9.46 -1.54
C ALA A 136 -17.36 9.59 -1.52
N ILE A 137 -16.66 8.60 -0.99
CA ILE A 137 -15.19 8.55 -0.91
C ILE A 137 -14.59 8.44 -2.32
N PHE A 138 -15.09 7.51 -3.15
CA PHE A 138 -14.60 7.32 -4.52
C PHE A 138 -14.92 8.51 -5.42
N LEU A 139 -16.10 9.11 -5.23
CA LEU A 139 -16.49 10.31 -5.98
C LEU A 139 -15.53 11.46 -5.65
N PHE A 140 -15.32 11.74 -4.37
CA PHE A 140 -14.34 12.74 -3.91
C PHE A 140 -12.95 12.48 -4.48
N ALA A 141 -12.44 11.26 -4.32
CA ALA A 141 -11.12 10.90 -4.79
C ALA A 141 -10.96 11.09 -6.30
N GLN A 142 -11.98 10.73 -7.09
CA GLN A 142 -11.98 10.92 -8.53
C GLN A 142 -12.03 12.40 -8.95
N GLU A 143 -12.86 13.21 -8.29
CA GLU A 143 -13.02 14.63 -8.59
C GLU A 143 -11.79 15.46 -8.22
N HIS A 144 -11.09 15.07 -7.16
CA HIS A 144 -9.89 15.77 -6.66
C HIS A 144 -8.58 15.12 -7.13
N ASN A 145 -8.63 14.08 -7.97
CA ASN A 145 -7.47 13.30 -8.44
C ASN A 145 -6.61 12.73 -7.31
N VAL A 146 -7.24 12.34 -6.20
CA VAL A 146 -6.58 11.70 -5.06
C VAL A 146 -6.48 10.20 -5.32
N PRO A 147 -5.28 9.59 -5.30
CA PRO A 147 -5.13 8.16 -5.50
C PRO A 147 -5.68 7.36 -4.33
N VAL A 148 -6.22 6.18 -4.62
CA VAL A 148 -6.75 5.25 -3.61
C VAL A 148 -5.96 3.96 -3.63
N VAL A 149 -5.43 3.53 -2.49
CA VAL A 149 -4.85 2.20 -2.28
C VAL A 149 -5.90 1.30 -1.64
N ILE A 150 -6.10 0.13 -2.21
CA ILE A 150 -7.10 -0.84 -1.77
C ILE A 150 -6.38 -2.12 -1.34
N HIS A 151 -6.54 -2.51 -0.08
CA HIS A 151 -6.11 -3.83 0.36
C HIS A 151 -6.97 -4.91 -0.35
N SER A 152 -6.31 -5.86 -1.00
CA SER A 152 -6.98 -6.97 -1.68
C SER A 152 -6.18 -8.26 -1.55
N TYR A 153 -6.47 -9.00 -0.49
CA TYR A 153 -5.96 -10.36 -0.27
C TYR A 153 -7.16 -11.31 0.02
N PRO A 154 -8.06 -11.47 -0.95
CA PRO A 154 -9.32 -12.18 -0.73
C PRO A 154 -9.11 -13.69 -0.57
N ASN A 155 -9.82 -14.28 0.39
CA ASN A 155 -9.90 -15.73 0.60
C ASN A 155 -11.03 -16.40 -0.21
N SER A 156 -11.97 -15.60 -0.70
CA SER A 156 -13.11 -16.07 -1.50
C SER A 156 -13.62 -14.98 -2.44
N THR A 157 -14.54 -15.32 -3.32
CA THR A 157 -15.24 -14.36 -4.20
C THR A 157 -16.23 -13.46 -3.45
N ASP A 158 -16.63 -13.84 -2.25
CA ASP A 158 -17.55 -13.06 -1.41
C ASP A 158 -16.83 -12.09 -0.46
N ASP A 159 -15.51 -12.17 -0.44
CA ASP A 159 -14.67 -11.29 0.39
C ASP A 159 -14.95 -9.80 0.10
N PRO A 160 -14.98 -8.93 1.12
CA PRO A 160 -15.19 -7.49 0.93
C PRO A 160 -14.22 -6.83 -0.05
N GLY A 161 -12.98 -7.34 -0.14
CA GLY A 161 -11.91 -6.88 -1.05
C GLY A 161 -11.72 -7.74 -2.30
N ALA A 162 -12.70 -8.59 -2.68
CA ALA A 162 -12.58 -9.48 -3.83
C ALA A 162 -12.43 -8.72 -5.16
N ALA A 163 -11.71 -9.33 -6.11
CA ALA A 163 -11.36 -8.70 -7.38
C ALA A 163 -12.58 -8.21 -8.17
N MET A 164 -13.66 -8.97 -8.23
CA MET A 164 -14.88 -8.55 -8.95
C MET A 164 -15.55 -7.31 -8.36
N ARG A 165 -15.43 -7.07 -7.05
CA ARG A 165 -15.91 -5.82 -6.43
C ARG A 165 -15.03 -4.64 -6.85
N ILE A 166 -13.72 -4.86 -7.01
CA ILE A 166 -12.79 -3.85 -7.54
C ILE A 166 -13.14 -3.54 -9.00
N VAL A 167 -13.40 -4.55 -9.83
CA VAL A 167 -13.84 -4.37 -11.23
C VAL A 167 -15.10 -3.52 -11.29
N THR A 168 -16.13 -3.89 -10.53
CA THR A 168 -17.40 -3.15 -10.46
C THR A 168 -17.18 -1.69 -10.04
N MET A 169 -16.33 -1.45 -9.04
CA MET A 169 -15.99 -0.11 -8.59
C MET A 169 -15.26 0.69 -9.70
N LEU A 170 -14.29 0.08 -10.38
CA LEU A 170 -13.54 0.75 -11.46
C LEU A 170 -14.40 1.08 -12.70
N GLU A 171 -15.44 0.30 -12.97
CA GLU A 171 -16.43 0.61 -14.00
C GLU A 171 -17.28 1.82 -13.62
N ARG A 172 -17.68 1.91 -12.34
CA ARG A 172 -18.47 3.04 -11.82
C ARG A 172 -17.67 4.35 -11.73
N TYR A 173 -16.34 4.26 -11.43
CA TYR A 173 -15.45 5.42 -11.29
C TYR A 173 -14.29 5.37 -12.29
N PRO A 174 -14.56 5.66 -13.59
CA PRO A 174 -13.59 5.41 -14.67
C PRO A 174 -12.36 6.32 -14.67
N LYS A 175 -12.34 7.40 -13.91
CA LYS A 175 -11.19 8.32 -13.80
C LYS A 175 -10.41 8.14 -12.49
N LEU A 176 -10.88 7.30 -11.57
CA LEU A 176 -10.23 7.08 -10.30
C LEU A 176 -8.87 6.41 -10.50
N THR A 177 -7.81 6.93 -9.89
CA THR A 177 -6.51 6.28 -9.83
C THR A 177 -6.48 5.30 -8.66
N VAL A 178 -6.27 4.03 -8.96
CA VAL A 178 -6.30 2.96 -7.95
C VAL A 178 -5.01 2.16 -7.98
N ILE A 179 -4.49 1.85 -6.79
CA ILE A 179 -3.43 0.88 -6.54
C ILE A 179 -4.06 -0.28 -5.77
N ILE A 180 -4.00 -1.48 -6.32
CA ILE A 180 -4.48 -2.70 -5.67
C ILE A 180 -3.30 -3.32 -4.94
N SER A 181 -3.36 -3.37 -3.61
CA SER A 181 -2.31 -4.02 -2.83
C SER A 181 -2.30 -5.53 -3.06
N HIS A 182 -1.11 -6.10 -2.95
CA HIS A 182 -0.90 -7.55 -3.05
C HIS A 182 -1.35 -8.15 -4.40
N MET A 183 -1.36 -7.32 -5.46
CA MET A 183 -1.80 -7.71 -6.82
C MET A 183 -3.18 -8.40 -6.86
N GLY A 184 -4.06 -8.16 -5.86
CA GLY A 184 -5.34 -8.88 -5.73
C GLY A 184 -5.19 -10.35 -5.35
N ALA A 185 -4.04 -10.72 -4.80
CA ALA A 185 -3.66 -12.08 -4.41
C ALA A 185 -3.99 -13.10 -5.51
N TYR A 186 -4.66 -14.19 -5.18
CA TYR A 186 -4.95 -15.27 -6.12
C TYR A 186 -6.14 -15.01 -7.06
N GLN A 187 -6.70 -13.78 -7.04
CA GLN A 187 -7.76 -13.33 -7.99
C GLN A 187 -7.22 -12.29 -8.99
N TRP A 188 -5.91 -12.29 -9.26
CA TRP A 188 -5.25 -11.35 -10.15
C TRP A 188 -5.73 -11.44 -11.62
N GLU A 189 -6.23 -12.60 -12.07
CA GLU A 189 -6.69 -12.81 -13.45
C GLU A 189 -7.90 -11.92 -13.78
N GLU A 190 -8.83 -11.76 -12.83
CA GLU A 190 -10.01 -10.91 -12.95
C GLU A 190 -9.63 -9.42 -13.08
N LEU A 191 -8.45 -9.05 -12.58
CA LEU A 191 -7.94 -7.68 -12.62
C LEU A 191 -7.16 -7.34 -13.89
N LEU A 192 -6.83 -8.32 -14.74
CA LEU A 192 -6.10 -8.10 -16.00
C LEU A 192 -6.76 -7.05 -16.92
N PRO A 193 -8.08 -7.05 -17.13
CA PRO A 193 -8.73 -6.08 -18.01
C PRO A 193 -8.85 -4.68 -17.41
N THR A 194 -8.50 -4.49 -16.13
CA THR A 194 -8.59 -3.18 -15.48
C THR A 194 -7.38 -2.30 -15.81
N ARG A 195 -7.51 -1.00 -15.53
CA ARG A 195 -6.41 -0.02 -15.63
C ARG A 195 -5.69 0.22 -14.31
N ALA A 196 -6.07 -0.46 -13.22
CA ALA A 196 -5.50 -0.25 -11.91
C ALA A 196 -4.01 -0.59 -11.89
N TYR A 197 -3.25 0.15 -11.09
CA TYR A 197 -1.91 -0.24 -10.67
C TYR A 197 -2.00 -1.35 -9.63
N MET A 198 -0.92 -2.11 -9.46
CA MET A 198 -0.86 -3.24 -8.53
C MET A 198 0.48 -3.22 -7.81
N ASP A 199 0.46 -3.18 -6.50
CA ASP A 199 1.68 -3.33 -5.73
C ASP A 199 2.00 -4.81 -5.46
N ILE A 200 3.31 -5.13 -5.41
CA ILE A 200 3.80 -6.50 -5.24
C ILE A 200 3.95 -6.89 -3.76
N SER A 201 3.53 -6.05 -2.84
CA SER A 201 3.68 -6.23 -1.41
C SER A 201 3.03 -7.52 -0.91
N ALA A 202 3.61 -8.13 0.10
CA ALA A 202 3.18 -9.38 0.72
C ALA A 202 3.07 -10.60 -0.23
N ILE A 203 2.59 -10.45 -1.46
CA ILE A 203 2.22 -11.56 -2.35
C ILE A 203 3.38 -12.15 -3.16
N LEU A 204 4.42 -11.36 -3.48
CA LEU A 204 5.47 -11.82 -4.40
C LEU A 204 6.21 -13.08 -3.92
N PRO A 205 6.64 -13.19 -2.65
CA PRO A 205 7.22 -14.43 -2.14
C PRO A 205 6.24 -15.60 -2.14
N ASP A 206 4.94 -15.33 -1.92
CA ASP A 206 3.89 -16.35 -1.94
C ASP A 206 3.64 -16.90 -3.33
N TYR A 207 3.70 -16.07 -4.36
CA TYR A 207 3.62 -16.54 -5.74
C TYR A 207 4.79 -17.44 -6.11
N VAL A 208 6.01 -17.06 -5.72
CA VAL A 208 7.19 -17.91 -6.00
C VAL A 208 7.09 -19.25 -5.28
N ARG A 209 6.63 -19.25 -4.03
CA ARG A 209 6.40 -20.47 -3.26
C ARG A 209 5.32 -21.35 -3.89
N THR A 210 4.25 -20.76 -4.40
CA THR A 210 3.07 -21.47 -4.94
C THR A 210 3.28 -21.90 -6.38
N TYR A 211 3.82 -21.05 -7.22
CA TYR A 211 3.89 -21.23 -8.68
C TYR A 211 5.29 -21.48 -9.22
N GLY A 212 6.33 -21.19 -8.43
CA GLY A 212 7.71 -21.14 -8.87
C GLY A 212 8.05 -19.86 -9.63
N ILE A 213 9.36 -19.58 -9.76
CA ILE A 213 9.87 -18.31 -10.30
C ILE A 213 9.43 -18.07 -11.76
N ASN A 214 9.47 -19.10 -12.61
CA ASN A 214 9.12 -18.96 -14.03
C ASN A 214 7.65 -18.55 -14.22
N LYS A 215 6.74 -19.22 -13.51
CA LYS A 215 5.31 -18.92 -13.60
C LYS A 215 4.98 -17.56 -12.99
N THR A 216 5.66 -17.18 -11.91
CA THR A 216 5.52 -15.84 -11.31
C THR A 216 6.00 -14.77 -12.28
N ASN A 217 7.13 -14.98 -12.97
CA ASN A 217 7.60 -14.08 -14.02
C ASN A 217 6.58 -13.92 -15.16
N GLU A 218 6.02 -15.02 -15.67
CA GLU A 218 4.94 -14.97 -16.68
C GLU A 218 3.72 -14.18 -16.21
N LEU A 219 3.33 -14.33 -14.94
CA LEU A 219 2.20 -13.62 -14.34
C LEU A 219 2.49 -12.12 -14.30
N MET A 220 3.65 -11.72 -13.79
CA MET A 220 4.03 -10.30 -13.73
C MET A 220 4.15 -9.69 -15.12
N ARG A 221 4.61 -10.45 -16.12
CA ARG A 221 4.61 -10.03 -17.54
C ARG A 221 3.20 -9.80 -18.07
N LYS A 222 2.24 -10.64 -17.71
CA LYS A 222 0.83 -10.45 -18.10
C LYS A 222 0.20 -9.21 -17.48
N LEU A 223 0.53 -8.89 -16.24
CA LEU A 223 0.08 -7.68 -15.57
C LEU A 223 0.67 -6.42 -16.21
N GLY A 224 1.91 -6.50 -16.66
CA GLY A 224 2.63 -5.40 -17.33
C GLY A 224 3.44 -4.53 -16.38
N ALA A 225 4.67 -4.22 -16.75
CA ALA A 225 5.59 -3.40 -15.96
C ALA A 225 5.08 -1.97 -15.73
N ASP A 226 4.23 -1.46 -16.62
CA ASP A 226 3.62 -0.14 -16.55
C ASP A 226 2.50 -0.02 -15.50
N ARG A 227 2.11 -1.16 -14.91
CA ARG A 227 1.08 -1.22 -13.85
C ARG A 227 1.62 -1.74 -12.52
N LEU A 228 2.78 -2.39 -12.51
CA LEU A 228 3.37 -2.94 -11.30
C LEU A 228 4.10 -1.86 -10.50
N ILE A 229 4.03 -1.96 -9.17
CA ILE A 229 4.66 -1.03 -8.24
C ILE A 229 5.45 -1.82 -7.19
N PHE A 230 6.71 -1.42 -6.97
CA PHE A 230 7.52 -1.97 -5.89
C PHE A 230 6.95 -1.55 -4.53
N ALA A 231 6.74 -2.54 -3.67
CA ALA A 231 6.25 -2.37 -2.31
C ALA A 231 6.60 -3.60 -1.48
N SER A 232 6.83 -3.44 -0.19
CA SER A 232 7.26 -4.52 0.69
C SER A 232 6.19 -5.02 1.65
N ASP A 233 5.25 -4.17 2.05
CA ASP A 233 4.33 -4.39 3.18
C ASP A 233 5.07 -4.40 4.55
N TYR A 234 6.17 -3.65 4.63
CA TYR A 234 6.97 -3.56 5.85
C TYR A 234 6.15 -3.05 7.05
N PRO A 235 6.29 -3.62 8.25
CA PRO A 235 6.95 -4.87 8.55
C PRO A 235 6.05 -6.07 8.22
N ASP A 236 6.50 -6.93 7.32
CA ASP A 236 5.76 -8.11 6.91
C ASP A 236 5.78 -9.16 8.04
N ASN A 237 4.62 -9.64 8.44
CA ASN A 237 4.48 -10.58 9.56
C ASN A 237 5.08 -11.97 9.32
N ARG A 238 5.58 -12.25 8.13
CA ARG A 238 6.30 -13.49 7.79
C ARG A 238 7.78 -13.44 8.14
N PHE A 239 8.32 -12.24 8.37
CA PHE A 239 9.73 -11.99 8.65
C PHE A 239 9.89 -11.24 9.95
N LEU A 240 10.77 -11.71 10.83
CA LEU A 240 11.07 -11.05 12.10
C LEU A 240 12.17 -9.99 11.97
N GLN A 241 12.97 -10.08 10.90
CA GLN A 241 14.04 -9.12 10.63
C GLN A 241 13.74 -8.33 9.36
N PRO A 242 13.84 -6.99 9.40
CA PRO A 242 13.51 -6.14 8.26
C PRO A 242 14.30 -6.45 7.00
N GLU A 243 15.57 -6.81 7.14
CA GLU A 243 16.45 -7.12 6.02
C GLU A 243 16.00 -8.37 5.25
N GLU A 244 15.36 -9.33 5.94
CA GLU A 244 14.86 -10.56 5.32
C GLU A 244 13.73 -10.25 4.32
N ILE A 245 12.89 -9.25 4.61
CA ILE A 245 11.82 -8.81 3.70
C ILE A 245 12.44 -8.38 2.37
N TYR A 246 13.33 -7.40 2.40
CA TYR A 246 13.94 -6.83 1.20
C TYR A 246 14.88 -7.81 0.50
N GLY A 247 15.65 -8.58 1.27
CA GLY A 247 16.50 -9.64 0.72
C GLY A 247 15.70 -10.62 -0.12
N SER A 248 14.57 -11.09 0.39
CA SER A 248 13.66 -11.99 -0.32
C SER A 248 13.12 -11.38 -1.62
N TYR A 249 12.65 -10.12 -1.57
CA TYR A 249 12.16 -9.42 -2.77
C TYR A 249 13.25 -9.23 -3.82
N PHE A 250 14.44 -8.78 -3.43
CA PHE A 250 15.53 -8.55 -4.37
C PHE A 250 16.01 -9.85 -5.01
N ASP A 251 16.08 -10.95 -4.25
CA ASP A 251 16.47 -12.26 -4.77
C ASP A 251 15.46 -12.78 -5.80
N ILE A 252 14.17 -12.56 -5.57
CA ILE A 252 13.12 -12.92 -6.52
C ILE A 252 13.21 -12.04 -7.77
N LEU A 253 13.23 -10.73 -7.61
CA LEU A 253 13.22 -9.76 -8.72
C LEU A 253 14.48 -9.84 -9.59
N ASN A 254 15.64 -10.19 -9.02
CA ASN A 254 16.87 -10.42 -9.76
C ASN A 254 16.82 -11.65 -10.68
N GLN A 255 15.88 -12.57 -10.45
CA GLN A 255 15.67 -13.76 -11.29
C GLN A 255 14.64 -13.52 -12.40
N MET A 256 13.99 -12.36 -12.42
CA MET A 256 13.00 -12.02 -13.44
C MET A 256 13.65 -11.38 -14.67
N ASP A 257 13.01 -11.52 -15.82
CA ASP A 257 13.53 -11.08 -17.11
C ASP A 257 13.11 -9.65 -17.51
N PHE A 258 12.94 -8.76 -16.49
CA PHE A 258 12.67 -7.36 -16.76
C PHE A 258 13.88 -6.65 -17.38
N THR A 259 13.62 -5.83 -18.38
CA THR A 259 14.60 -4.87 -18.89
C THR A 259 14.89 -3.79 -17.85
N GLN A 260 16.00 -3.05 -18.00
CA GLN A 260 16.33 -1.94 -17.10
C GLN A 260 15.18 -0.91 -17.01
N THR A 261 14.61 -0.54 -18.16
CA THR A 261 13.48 0.42 -18.20
C THR A 261 12.24 -0.10 -17.48
N GLU A 262 11.89 -1.37 -17.64
CA GLU A 262 10.76 -1.98 -16.96
C GLU A 262 11.00 -2.06 -15.43
N ALA A 263 12.21 -2.44 -15.03
CA ALA A 263 12.57 -2.48 -13.62
C ALA A 263 12.51 -1.08 -12.98
N GLU A 264 13.00 -0.04 -13.65
CA GLU A 264 12.89 1.35 -13.21
C GLU A 264 11.45 1.83 -13.13
N MET A 265 10.61 1.40 -14.08
CA MET A 265 9.18 1.71 -14.06
C MET A 265 8.49 1.10 -12.83
N ILE A 266 8.76 -0.16 -12.53
CA ILE A 266 8.24 -0.86 -11.34
C ILE A 266 8.82 -0.27 -10.05
N ALA A 267 10.14 -0.04 -10.01
CA ALA A 267 10.85 0.39 -8.82
C ALA A 267 10.45 1.79 -8.33
N TYR A 268 10.20 2.72 -9.25
CA TYR A 268 9.86 4.10 -8.89
C TYR A 268 8.98 4.84 -9.90
N GLY A 269 9.02 4.49 -11.20
CA GLY A 269 8.38 5.27 -12.26
C GLY A 269 6.87 5.38 -12.09
N ASN A 270 6.20 4.26 -11.84
CA ASN A 270 4.75 4.21 -11.72
C ASN A 270 4.25 4.96 -10.48
N ILE A 271 4.84 4.73 -9.31
CA ILE A 271 4.42 5.42 -8.09
C ILE A 271 4.72 6.93 -8.14
N LYS A 272 5.84 7.34 -8.74
CA LYS A 272 6.15 8.74 -8.94
C LYS A 272 5.12 9.44 -9.83
N LYS A 273 4.68 8.78 -10.90
CA LYS A 273 3.62 9.29 -11.77
C LYS A 273 2.31 9.47 -11.02
N ILE A 274 1.93 8.52 -10.15
CA ILE A 274 0.71 8.57 -9.35
C ILE A 274 0.76 9.72 -8.36
N LEU A 275 1.88 9.88 -7.66
CA LEU A 275 2.06 10.93 -6.64
C LEU A 275 2.53 12.28 -7.21
N SER A 276 2.75 12.38 -8.52
CA SER A 276 3.23 13.61 -9.21
C SER A 276 4.56 14.15 -8.65
N ILE A 277 5.56 13.27 -8.41
CA ILE A 277 6.82 13.56 -7.71
C ILE A 277 8.06 13.20 -8.52
#